data_a4337d516c89a4bedba6ac27d76847f9
#
_entry.id   a4337d516c89a4bedba6ac27d76847f9
#
_cell.length_a   1.000
_cell.length_b   1.000
_cell.length_c   1.000
_cell.angle_alpha   90.00
_cell.angle_beta   90.00
_cell.angle_gamma   90.00
#
_symmetry.space_group_name_H-M   'P 1'
#
loop_
_entity.id
_entity.type
_entity.pdbx_description
1 polymer ?
#
loop_
_entity_poly.entity_id
_entity_poly.type
_entity_poly.pdbx_seq_one_letter_code
_entity_poly.pdbx_strand_id
1 'polypeptide(L)'
;MLQEIVDLGFRAVELGHGIRTSLVEGINRFLLDGALEITSLHNFCPLPVDIMQAAPDCFQCTSHRPSERARAFRHTLETIDWAAKLEAKRVVLHLGSVPMAKMSRRLLDYLQIGKTSDQKYLNWKQKAVRERAKLDYYTRVADWLTKIVEHAKQAGIRLGVENRFEIDTFPSEEEFRRLFQDFDAGVLGYWHDFGHAQIRQHLTLSNHREWFIEMLPRLIGCHVHDVKNPDSDHQLPFVGDTPFLQLVPLISASVPLVWELRPTIKPAEIRVALQCWNAAFKNDNESLALSG
;
A
#
# COMPACT_ATOMS: atom_id res chain seq x y z
N MET A 1 16.75 14.57 -2.81
CA MET A 1 15.80 13.45 -2.48
C MET A 1 16.29 12.10 -3.01
N LEU A 2 16.37 11.81 -4.33
CA LEU A 2 16.83 10.50 -4.80
C LEU A 2 18.25 10.17 -4.34
N GLN A 3 19.18 11.14 -4.40
CA GLN A 3 20.54 10.96 -3.88
C GLN A 3 20.55 10.61 -2.38
N GLU A 4 19.70 11.23 -1.58
CA GLU A 4 19.59 10.90 -0.14
C GLU A 4 19.14 9.46 0.09
N ILE A 5 18.22 8.94 -0.75
CA ILE A 5 17.77 7.54 -0.71
C ILE A 5 18.95 6.59 -0.99
N VAL A 6 19.77 6.91 -2.00
CA VAL A 6 20.99 6.16 -2.31
C VAL A 6 22.01 6.24 -1.17
N ASP A 7 22.22 7.44 -0.60
CA ASP A 7 23.14 7.67 0.52
C ASP A 7 22.71 6.97 1.81
N LEU A 8 21.41 6.68 1.96
CA LEU A 8 20.86 5.85 3.04
C LEU A 8 21.13 4.35 2.82
N GLY A 9 21.50 3.92 1.61
CA GLY A 9 21.81 2.53 1.28
C GLY A 9 20.71 1.80 0.49
N PHE A 10 19.60 2.46 0.15
CA PHE A 10 18.58 1.87 -0.71
C PHE A 10 19.03 1.85 -2.18
N ARG A 11 18.61 0.83 -2.92
CA ARG A 11 18.90 0.64 -4.35
C ARG A 11 17.65 0.65 -5.22
N ALA A 12 16.49 0.70 -4.60
CA ALA A 12 15.20 0.69 -5.25
C ALA A 12 14.26 1.68 -4.59
N VAL A 13 13.31 2.22 -5.37
CA VAL A 13 12.37 3.24 -4.89
C VAL A 13 11.00 3.01 -5.52
N GLU A 14 9.96 3.37 -4.77
CA GLU A 14 8.63 3.63 -5.30
C GLU A 14 8.46 5.12 -5.55
N LEU A 15 7.87 5.49 -6.68
CA LEU A 15 7.47 6.87 -6.94
C LEU A 15 6.05 7.11 -6.42
N GLY A 16 5.95 7.92 -5.38
CA GLY A 16 4.69 8.22 -4.72
C GLY A 16 3.80 9.22 -5.47
N HIS A 17 2.58 9.30 -5.04
CA HIS A 17 1.52 10.19 -5.56
C HIS A 17 1.82 11.70 -5.40
N GLY A 18 2.90 12.08 -4.71
CA GLY A 18 3.37 13.48 -4.62
C GLY A 18 4.27 13.94 -5.78
N ILE A 19 4.68 13.05 -6.68
CA ILE A 19 5.58 13.36 -7.79
C ILE A 19 4.84 14.22 -8.84
N ARG A 20 5.30 15.44 -9.06
CA ARG A 20 4.75 16.32 -10.10
C ARG A 20 5.44 16.07 -11.45
N THR A 21 4.72 16.31 -12.54
CA THR A 21 5.24 16.16 -13.92
C THR A 21 6.55 16.91 -14.14
N SER A 22 6.75 18.07 -13.50
CA SER A 22 7.99 18.86 -13.59
C SER A 22 9.22 18.13 -13.00
N LEU A 23 9.05 17.10 -12.17
CA LEU A 23 10.16 16.34 -11.58
C LEU A 23 10.59 15.16 -12.45
N VAL A 24 9.75 14.72 -13.39
CA VAL A 24 9.97 13.50 -14.17
C VAL A 24 11.26 13.52 -14.98
N GLU A 25 11.59 14.68 -15.58
CA GLU A 25 12.85 14.82 -16.35
C GLU A 25 14.09 14.65 -15.47
N GLY A 26 14.04 15.21 -14.25
CA GLY A 26 15.13 15.04 -13.27
C GLY A 26 15.25 13.60 -12.77
N ILE A 27 14.12 12.91 -12.59
CA ILE A 27 14.08 11.49 -12.23
C ILE A 27 14.71 10.66 -13.35
N ASN A 28 14.30 10.86 -14.60
CA ASN A 28 14.84 10.12 -15.75
C ASN A 28 16.35 10.30 -15.89
N ARG A 29 16.86 11.55 -15.73
CA ARG A 29 18.31 11.79 -15.77
C ARG A 29 19.05 11.04 -14.66
N PHE A 30 18.49 11.02 -13.46
CA PHE A 30 19.10 10.31 -12.32
C PHE A 30 19.13 8.79 -12.53
N LEU A 31 18.09 8.22 -13.17
CA LEU A 31 18.01 6.79 -13.46
C LEU A 31 19.03 6.33 -14.51
N LEU A 32 19.41 7.21 -15.45
CA LEU A 32 20.45 6.89 -16.46
C LEU A 32 21.81 6.58 -15.84
N ASP A 33 22.08 7.07 -14.63
CA ASP A 33 23.30 6.79 -13.88
C ASP A 33 23.31 5.40 -13.25
N GLY A 34 22.20 4.64 -13.31
CA GLY A 34 22.07 3.25 -12.86
C GLY A 34 22.19 3.04 -11.35
N ALA A 35 22.15 4.13 -10.55
CA ALA A 35 22.32 4.05 -9.10
C ALA A 35 21.05 3.56 -8.36
N LEU A 36 19.89 3.61 -9.02
CA LEU A 36 18.58 3.35 -8.40
C LEU A 36 17.64 2.69 -9.42
N GLU A 37 16.82 1.73 -8.95
CA GLU A 37 15.74 1.10 -9.70
C GLU A 37 14.38 1.63 -9.22
N ILE A 38 13.40 1.78 -10.13
CA ILE A 38 12.01 2.03 -9.76
C ILE A 38 11.26 0.70 -9.74
N THR A 39 10.82 0.26 -8.56
CA THR A 39 10.10 -1.01 -8.40
C THR A 39 8.61 -0.88 -8.70
N SER A 40 8.04 0.29 -8.37
CA SER A 40 6.61 0.56 -8.43
C SER A 40 6.31 2.06 -8.51
N LEU A 41 5.11 2.38 -8.97
CA LEU A 41 4.51 3.71 -8.84
C LEU A 41 3.24 3.61 -8.00
N HIS A 42 3.07 4.51 -7.05
CA HIS A 42 1.81 4.65 -6.34
C HIS A 42 0.84 5.52 -7.13
N ASN A 43 -0.35 5.04 -7.40
CA ASN A 43 -1.39 5.78 -8.12
C ASN A 43 -1.89 6.98 -7.26
N PHE A 44 -1.95 8.21 -7.74
CA PHE A 44 -1.71 8.67 -9.11
C PHE A 44 -0.31 9.29 -9.24
N CYS A 45 0.52 8.72 -10.08
CA CYS A 45 1.86 9.22 -10.34
C CYS A 45 2.11 9.34 -11.86
N PRO A 46 2.49 10.52 -12.39
CA PRO A 46 2.62 11.81 -11.67
C PRO A 46 1.29 12.35 -11.16
N LEU A 47 1.36 13.20 -10.12
CA LEU A 47 0.19 13.88 -9.58
C LEU A 47 -0.56 14.66 -10.69
N PRO A 48 -1.87 14.47 -10.86
CA PRO A 48 -2.67 15.23 -11.83
C PRO A 48 -2.52 16.74 -11.66
N VAL A 49 -2.40 17.47 -12.77
CA VAL A 49 -2.00 18.91 -12.79
C VAL A 49 -2.98 19.79 -12.00
N ASP A 50 -4.26 19.44 -11.98
CA ASP A 50 -5.33 20.18 -11.31
C ASP A 50 -5.48 19.81 -9.81
N ILE A 51 -4.64 18.93 -9.29
CA ILE A 51 -4.63 18.55 -7.88
C ILE A 51 -3.55 19.34 -7.13
N MET A 52 -4.01 20.15 -6.17
CA MET A 52 -3.12 20.96 -5.33
C MET A 52 -2.48 20.18 -4.18
N GLN A 53 -3.27 19.28 -3.57
CA GLN A 53 -2.82 18.45 -2.45
C GLN A 53 -2.71 17.00 -2.91
N ALA A 54 -1.52 16.46 -2.82
CA ALA A 54 -1.25 15.07 -3.13
C ALA A 54 -2.01 14.13 -2.19
N ALA A 55 -2.74 13.18 -2.76
CA ALA A 55 -3.42 12.11 -2.03
C ALA A 55 -3.67 10.93 -2.97
N PRO A 56 -3.51 9.69 -2.51
CA PRO A 56 -3.79 8.50 -3.34
C PRO A 56 -5.28 8.36 -3.69
N ASP A 57 -6.16 8.97 -2.90
CA ASP A 57 -7.62 8.91 -3.05
C ASP A 57 -8.22 10.22 -3.64
N CYS A 58 -7.42 11.04 -4.33
CA CYS A 58 -7.92 12.29 -4.93
C CYS A 58 -9.01 12.06 -5.99
N PHE A 59 -9.07 10.88 -6.59
CA PHE A 59 -10.18 10.39 -7.42
C PHE A 59 -10.49 8.95 -7.06
N GLN A 60 -11.77 8.65 -6.86
CA GLN A 60 -12.20 7.33 -6.42
C GLN A 60 -13.04 6.60 -7.48
N CYS A 61 -12.66 5.36 -7.80
CA CYS A 61 -13.45 4.51 -8.70
C CYS A 61 -14.79 4.08 -8.07
N THR A 62 -14.91 4.12 -6.74
CA THR A 62 -16.15 3.89 -6.00
C THR A 62 -17.15 5.05 -6.09
N SER A 63 -16.73 6.24 -6.50
CA SER A 63 -17.56 7.46 -6.48
C SER A 63 -18.89 7.28 -7.21
N HIS A 64 -19.96 7.88 -6.68
CA HIS A 64 -21.24 7.96 -7.36
C HIS A 64 -21.23 8.91 -8.57
N ARG A 65 -20.25 9.82 -8.63
CA ARG A 65 -20.12 10.79 -9.73
C ARG A 65 -19.41 10.16 -10.94
N PRO A 66 -20.09 10.03 -12.10
CA PRO A 66 -19.44 9.46 -13.30
C PRO A 66 -18.19 10.22 -13.74
N SER A 67 -18.18 11.56 -13.61
CA SER A 67 -17.04 12.41 -13.96
C SER A 67 -15.80 12.12 -13.10
N GLU A 68 -15.98 11.85 -11.81
CA GLU A 68 -14.89 11.48 -10.89
C GLU A 68 -14.32 10.10 -11.23
N ARG A 69 -15.20 9.10 -11.48
CA ARG A 69 -14.74 7.78 -11.94
C ARG A 69 -13.99 7.85 -13.27
N ALA A 70 -14.43 8.72 -14.19
CA ALA A 70 -13.72 8.93 -15.46
C ALA A 70 -12.34 9.56 -15.26
N ARG A 71 -12.19 10.47 -14.28
CA ARG A 71 -10.87 11.03 -13.91
C ARG A 71 -9.99 9.97 -13.26
N ALA A 72 -10.51 9.21 -12.30
CA ALA A 72 -9.79 8.06 -11.72
C ALA A 72 -9.30 7.11 -12.82
N PHE A 73 -10.15 6.79 -13.78
CA PHE A 73 -9.81 5.92 -14.90
C PHE A 73 -8.65 6.49 -15.73
N ARG A 74 -8.80 7.72 -16.24
CA ARG A 74 -7.80 8.37 -17.09
C ARG A 74 -6.44 8.46 -16.41
N HIS A 75 -6.39 8.95 -15.18
CA HIS A 75 -5.12 9.15 -14.49
C HIS A 75 -4.48 7.83 -14.04
N THR A 76 -5.27 6.76 -13.81
CA THR A 76 -4.70 5.43 -13.61
C THR A 76 -4.04 4.89 -14.87
N LEU A 77 -4.64 5.08 -16.05
CA LEU A 77 -3.99 4.73 -17.33
C LEU A 77 -2.67 5.50 -17.50
N GLU A 78 -2.67 6.81 -17.23
CA GLU A 78 -1.47 7.64 -17.27
C GLU A 78 -0.38 7.12 -16.31
N THR A 79 -0.73 6.69 -15.10
CA THR A 79 0.22 6.08 -14.16
C THR A 79 0.80 4.77 -14.67
N ILE A 80 -0.03 3.91 -15.29
CA ILE A 80 0.43 2.65 -15.90
C ILE A 80 1.40 2.93 -17.04
N ASP A 81 1.07 3.88 -17.92
CA ASP A 81 1.94 4.27 -19.04
C ASP A 81 3.28 4.83 -18.56
N TRP A 82 3.27 5.61 -17.47
CA TRP A 82 4.49 6.10 -16.83
C TRP A 82 5.31 4.98 -16.21
N ALA A 83 4.66 4.02 -15.53
CA ALA A 83 5.33 2.86 -14.98
C ALA A 83 6.07 2.08 -16.08
N ALA A 84 5.41 1.84 -17.22
CA ALA A 84 6.03 1.17 -18.36
C ALA A 84 7.24 1.95 -18.93
N LYS A 85 7.12 3.28 -19.07
CA LYS A 85 8.23 4.14 -19.55
C LYS A 85 9.43 4.17 -18.60
N LEU A 86 9.20 4.05 -17.32
CA LEU A 86 10.23 4.05 -16.28
C LEU A 86 10.73 2.63 -15.95
N GLU A 87 10.31 1.63 -16.73
CA GLU A 87 10.63 0.20 -16.56
C GLU A 87 10.22 -0.38 -15.18
N ALA A 88 9.39 0.35 -14.44
CA ALA A 88 8.76 -0.18 -13.25
C ALA A 88 7.84 -1.36 -13.60
N LYS A 89 7.71 -2.31 -12.69
CA LYS A 89 6.94 -3.54 -12.95
C LYS A 89 5.56 -3.52 -12.30
N ARG A 90 5.27 -2.55 -11.44
CA ARG A 90 4.08 -2.55 -10.59
C ARG A 90 3.49 -1.16 -10.45
N VAL A 91 2.16 -1.11 -10.28
CA VAL A 91 1.43 0.10 -9.85
C VAL A 91 0.59 -0.26 -8.63
N VAL A 92 0.72 0.51 -7.56
CA VAL A 92 -0.08 0.36 -6.34
C VAL A 92 -1.38 1.12 -6.50
N LEU A 93 -2.49 0.50 -6.13
CA LEU A 93 -3.84 1.04 -6.28
C LEU A 93 -4.59 1.10 -4.96
N HIS A 94 -5.12 2.28 -4.64
CA HIS A 94 -6.30 2.42 -3.80
C HIS A 94 -7.55 2.35 -4.68
N LEU A 95 -8.54 1.59 -4.28
CA LEU A 95 -9.79 1.47 -5.03
C LEU A 95 -10.92 2.36 -4.48
N GLY A 96 -10.57 3.22 -3.50
CA GLY A 96 -11.49 4.21 -2.94
C GLY A 96 -12.23 3.76 -1.69
N SER A 97 -13.36 4.42 -1.40
CA SER A 97 -14.13 4.20 -0.17
C SER A 97 -15.64 4.15 -0.42
N VAL A 98 -16.37 3.66 0.57
CA VAL A 98 -17.84 3.65 0.62
C VAL A 98 -18.33 4.67 1.66
N PRO A 99 -19.60 5.14 1.61
CA PRO A 99 -20.05 6.28 2.40
C PRO A 99 -20.26 5.95 3.91
N MET A 100 -19.21 5.52 4.59
CA MET A 100 -19.23 5.15 6.02
C MET A 100 -18.20 5.89 6.88
N ALA A 101 -17.59 6.97 6.39
CA ALA A 101 -16.51 7.69 7.08
C ALA A 101 -16.81 8.07 8.55
N LYS A 102 -18.08 8.39 8.89
CA LYS A 102 -18.48 8.66 10.28
C LYS A 102 -18.36 7.42 11.18
N MET A 103 -18.58 6.22 10.64
CA MET A 103 -18.43 4.98 11.40
C MET A 103 -16.95 4.63 11.60
N SER A 104 -16.15 4.76 10.56
CA SER A 104 -14.69 4.60 10.64
C SER A 104 -14.09 5.53 11.68
N ARG A 105 -14.41 6.82 11.60
CA ARG A 105 -13.93 7.81 12.57
C ARG A 105 -14.26 7.43 14.00
N ARG A 106 -15.48 6.98 14.26
CA ARG A 106 -15.89 6.59 15.61
C ARG A 106 -15.16 5.36 16.13
N LEU A 107 -14.84 4.38 15.29
CA LEU A 107 -14.03 3.23 15.68
C LEU A 107 -12.61 3.67 16.08
N LEU A 108 -12.02 4.58 15.27
CA LEU A 108 -10.71 5.17 15.58
C LEU A 108 -10.72 5.98 16.87
N ASP A 109 -11.77 6.79 17.14
CA ASP A 109 -11.90 7.54 18.38
C ASP A 109 -11.88 6.61 19.61
N TYR A 110 -12.52 5.43 19.53
CA TYR A 110 -12.47 4.43 20.61
C TYR A 110 -11.08 3.78 20.73
N LEU A 111 -10.41 3.54 19.63
CA LEU A 111 -9.03 3.02 19.63
C LEU A 111 -8.08 4.00 20.29
N GLN A 112 -8.14 5.28 19.92
CA GLN A 112 -7.28 6.35 20.46
C GLN A 112 -7.41 6.52 21.99
N ILE A 113 -8.58 6.25 22.55
CA ILE A 113 -8.79 6.31 24.02
C ILE A 113 -8.65 4.95 24.71
N GLY A 114 -8.14 3.92 24.01
CA GLY A 114 -7.88 2.59 24.58
C GLY A 114 -9.12 1.79 24.97
N LYS A 115 -10.28 2.03 24.32
CA LYS A 115 -11.57 1.44 24.70
C LYS A 115 -12.11 0.42 23.68
N THR A 116 -11.24 -0.30 23.00
CA THR A 116 -11.65 -1.32 22.02
C THR A 116 -12.20 -2.61 22.65
N SER A 117 -12.06 -2.79 23.95
CA SER A 117 -12.70 -3.87 24.72
C SER A 117 -14.06 -3.49 25.32
N ASP A 118 -14.44 -2.21 25.31
CA ASP A 118 -15.70 -1.76 25.90
C ASP A 118 -16.92 -2.30 25.12
N GLN A 119 -18.01 -2.63 25.84
CA GLN A 119 -19.26 -3.11 25.22
C GLN A 119 -19.82 -2.11 24.20
N LYS A 120 -19.64 -0.80 24.45
CA LYS A 120 -20.05 0.25 23.51
C LYS A 120 -19.28 0.17 22.20
N TYR A 121 -17.99 -0.05 22.25
CA TYR A 121 -17.16 -0.27 21.06
C TYR A 121 -17.61 -1.53 20.31
N LEU A 122 -17.75 -2.65 20.99
CA LEU A 122 -18.18 -3.91 20.39
C LEU A 122 -19.52 -3.78 19.66
N ASN A 123 -20.49 -3.07 20.27
CA ASN A 123 -21.78 -2.79 19.65
C ASN A 123 -21.63 -1.91 18.39
N TRP A 124 -20.79 -0.89 18.44
CA TRP A 124 -20.50 -0.02 17.29
C TRP A 124 -19.80 -0.77 16.17
N LYS A 125 -18.78 -1.57 16.50
CA LYS A 125 -18.08 -2.43 15.53
C LYS A 125 -19.05 -3.37 14.83
N GLN A 126 -19.88 -4.10 15.57
CA GLN A 126 -20.89 -4.99 14.98
C GLN A 126 -21.87 -4.24 14.08
N LYS A 127 -22.30 -3.04 14.49
CA LYS A 127 -23.14 -2.19 13.65
C LYS A 127 -22.41 -1.80 12.37
N ALA A 128 -21.18 -1.31 12.45
CA ALA A 128 -20.39 -0.88 11.31
C ALA A 128 -20.17 -2.03 10.31
N VAL A 129 -19.81 -3.23 10.79
CA VAL A 129 -19.64 -4.43 9.94
C VAL A 129 -20.96 -4.77 9.24
N ARG A 130 -22.10 -4.78 9.95
CA ARG A 130 -23.40 -5.05 9.34
C ARG A 130 -23.80 -4.00 8.29
N GLU A 131 -23.58 -2.72 8.55
CA GLU A 131 -23.88 -1.66 7.59
C GLU A 131 -22.94 -1.75 6.37
N ARG A 132 -21.65 -2.07 6.57
CA ARG A 132 -20.69 -2.27 5.48
C ARG A 132 -21.11 -3.41 4.55
N ALA A 133 -21.58 -4.52 5.09
CA ALA A 133 -22.04 -5.68 4.33
C ALA A 133 -23.29 -5.42 3.47
N LYS A 134 -24.05 -4.34 3.74
CA LYS A 134 -25.21 -3.93 2.91
C LYS A 134 -24.81 -3.11 1.68
N LEU A 135 -23.57 -2.62 1.63
CA LEU A 135 -23.10 -1.74 0.57
C LEU A 135 -22.44 -2.57 -0.52
N ASP A 136 -23.11 -2.66 -1.67
CA ASP A 136 -22.54 -3.32 -2.85
C ASP A 136 -21.92 -2.29 -3.80
N TYR A 137 -20.60 -2.24 -3.79
CA TYR A 137 -19.79 -1.44 -4.71
C TYR A 137 -19.00 -2.31 -5.70
N TYR A 138 -19.07 -3.62 -5.52
CA TYR A 138 -18.24 -4.57 -6.24
C TYR A 138 -18.40 -4.47 -7.75
N THR A 139 -19.62 -4.59 -8.26
CA THR A 139 -19.88 -4.58 -9.71
C THR A 139 -19.32 -3.31 -10.36
N ARG A 140 -19.55 -2.14 -9.75
CA ARG A 140 -19.03 -0.87 -10.25
C ARG A 140 -17.51 -0.83 -10.33
N VAL A 141 -16.83 -1.32 -9.30
CA VAL A 141 -15.37 -1.34 -9.26
C VAL A 141 -14.82 -2.42 -10.18
N ALA A 142 -15.43 -3.58 -10.26
CA ALA A 142 -15.02 -4.66 -11.16
C ALA A 142 -15.12 -4.23 -12.64
N ASP A 143 -16.21 -3.55 -13.03
CA ASP A 143 -16.35 -3.00 -14.39
C ASP A 143 -15.26 -1.97 -14.72
N TRP A 144 -14.92 -1.11 -13.76
CA TRP A 144 -13.83 -0.15 -13.90
C TRP A 144 -12.48 -0.86 -13.99
N LEU A 145 -12.24 -1.81 -13.09
CA LEU A 145 -10.99 -2.54 -12.96
C LEU A 145 -10.71 -3.45 -14.17
N THR A 146 -11.73 -4.03 -14.78
CA THR A 146 -11.60 -4.86 -15.99
C THR A 146 -10.85 -4.11 -17.09
N LYS A 147 -11.20 -2.85 -17.33
CA LYS A 147 -10.56 -2.01 -18.36
C LYS A 147 -9.14 -1.59 -17.97
N ILE A 148 -8.90 -1.36 -16.68
CA ILE A 148 -7.56 -1.03 -16.15
C ILE A 148 -6.63 -2.24 -16.24
N VAL A 149 -7.12 -3.43 -15.89
CA VAL A 149 -6.36 -4.69 -15.96
C VAL A 149 -5.97 -5.02 -17.40
N GLU A 150 -6.89 -4.80 -18.36
CA GLU A 150 -6.59 -5.01 -19.78
C GLU A 150 -5.44 -4.09 -20.25
N HIS A 151 -5.49 -2.81 -19.91
CA HIS A 151 -4.43 -1.85 -20.24
C HIS A 151 -3.10 -2.21 -19.55
N ALA A 152 -3.13 -2.55 -18.27
CA ALA A 152 -1.95 -2.95 -17.51
C ALA A 152 -1.29 -4.22 -18.10
N LYS A 153 -2.11 -5.19 -18.53
CA LYS A 153 -1.62 -6.41 -19.20
C LYS A 153 -0.89 -6.09 -20.50
N GLN A 154 -1.45 -5.19 -21.31
CA GLN A 154 -0.81 -4.75 -22.59
C GLN A 154 0.50 -4.00 -22.32
N ALA A 155 0.56 -3.22 -21.24
CA ALA A 155 1.75 -2.48 -20.82
C ALA A 155 2.80 -3.36 -20.09
N GLY A 156 2.50 -4.61 -19.76
CA GLY A 156 3.37 -5.51 -18.98
C GLY A 156 3.50 -5.11 -17.50
N ILE A 157 2.50 -4.41 -16.96
CA ILE A 157 2.46 -3.90 -15.59
C ILE A 157 1.54 -4.76 -14.71
N ARG A 158 1.98 -5.08 -13.50
CA ARG A 158 1.14 -5.71 -12.47
C ARG A 158 0.53 -4.64 -11.56
N LEU A 159 -0.73 -4.84 -11.21
CA LEU A 159 -1.49 -3.94 -10.34
C LEU A 159 -1.57 -4.52 -8.93
N GLY A 160 -1.09 -3.80 -7.93
CA GLY A 160 -1.17 -4.19 -6.52
C GLY A 160 -2.32 -3.46 -5.82
N VAL A 161 -3.36 -4.17 -5.43
CA VAL A 161 -4.43 -3.57 -4.62
C VAL A 161 -4.00 -3.56 -3.16
N GLU A 162 -3.94 -2.37 -2.58
CA GLU A 162 -3.45 -2.17 -1.22
C GLU A 162 -4.57 -2.33 -0.18
N ASN A 163 -4.25 -3.00 0.94
CA ASN A 163 -5.14 -3.02 2.10
C ASN A 163 -5.09 -1.70 2.87
N ARG A 164 -6.26 -1.26 3.29
CA ARG A 164 -6.44 -0.04 4.10
C ARG A 164 -6.95 -0.40 5.48
N PHE A 165 -6.80 0.51 6.46
CA PHE A 165 -7.22 0.21 7.84
C PHE A 165 -8.68 0.59 8.14
N GLU A 166 -9.26 1.55 7.44
CA GLU A 166 -10.63 2.01 7.68
C GLU A 166 -11.67 0.97 7.23
N ILE A 167 -12.78 0.89 7.96
CA ILE A 167 -13.88 -0.02 7.59
C ILE A 167 -14.65 0.43 6.34
N ASP A 168 -14.55 1.69 5.99
CA ASP A 168 -15.20 2.26 4.80
C ASP A 168 -14.34 2.22 3.54
N THR A 169 -13.15 1.65 3.57
CA THR A 169 -12.37 1.45 2.35
C THR A 169 -12.88 0.27 1.51
N PHE A 170 -12.61 0.34 0.22
CA PHE A 170 -12.80 -0.75 -0.73
C PHE A 170 -11.42 -1.20 -1.25
N PRO A 171 -11.10 -2.49 -1.26
CA PRO A 171 -11.94 -3.64 -0.89
C PRO A 171 -11.92 -3.94 0.63
N SER A 172 -13.01 -4.51 1.14
CA SER A 172 -13.01 -5.29 2.37
C SER A 172 -12.36 -6.66 2.16
N GLU A 173 -12.13 -7.44 3.23
CA GLU A 173 -11.57 -8.78 3.12
C GLU A 173 -12.37 -9.69 2.17
N GLU A 174 -13.70 -9.63 2.22
CA GLU A 174 -14.58 -10.41 1.34
C GLU A 174 -14.48 -9.95 -0.12
N GLU A 175 -14.40 -8.64 -0.34
CA GLU A 175 -14.23 -8.09 -1.68
C GLU A 175 -12.85 -8.40 -2.26
N PHE A 176 -11.78 -8.46 -1.43
CA PHE A 176 -10.46 -8.95 -1.87
C PHE A 176 -10.53 -10.40 -2.36
N ARG A 177 -11.16 -11.32 -1.59
CA ARG A 177 -11.33 -12.71 -2.00
C ARG A 177 -12.03 -12.80 -3.34
N ARG A 178 -13.10 -12.02 -3.52
CA ARG A 178 -13.87 -11.98 -4.76
C ARG A 178 -13.05 -11.41 -5.93
N LEU A 179 -12.32 -10.30 -5.73
CA LEU A 179 -11.43 -9.74 -6.76
C LEU A 179 -10.39 -10.77 -7.22
N PHE A 180 -9.81 -11.52 -6.29
CA PHE A 180 -8.79 -12.52 -6.63
C PHE A 180 -9.35 -13.82 -7.19
N GLN A 181 -10.64 -14.06 -7.12
CA GLN A 181 -11.33 -15.09 -7.90
C GLN A 181 -11.65 -14.62 -9.33
N ASP A 182 -12.06 -13.36 -9.49
CA ASP A 182 -12.54 -12.84 -10.77
C ASP A 182 -11.40 -12.34 -11.68
N PHE A 183 -10.22 -11.98 -11.14
CA PHE A 183 -9.12 -11.42 -11.90
C PHE A 183 -7.86 -12.29 -11.90
N ASP A 184 -7.14 -12.27 -13.06
CA ASP A 184 -5.91 -13.03 -13.27
C ASP A 184 -4.79 -12.59 -12.29
N ALA A 185 -4.18 -13.58 -11.63
CA ALA A 185 -3.04 -13.40 -10.73
C ALA A 185 -1.79 -12.84 -11.42
N GLY A 186 -1.66 -13.03 -12.74
CA GLY A 186 -0.56 -12.48 -13.53
C GLY A 186 -0.57 -10.96 -13.63
N VAL A 187 -1.76 -10.34 -13.48
CA VAL A 187 -1.94 -8.88 -13.62
C VAL A 187 -2.39 -8.22 -12.32
N LEU A 188 -3.39 -8.78 -11.62
CA LEU A 188 -3.90 -8.23 -10.38
C LEU A 188 -3.39 -9.01 -9.17
N GLY A 189 -2.70 -8.35 -8.26
CA GLY A 189 -2.16 -8.91 -7.04
C GLY A 189 -2.51 -8.08 -5.80
N TYR A 190 -2.06 -8.59 -4.65
CA TYR A 190 -2.20 -7.97 -3.36
C TYR A 190 -0.95 -7.13 -3.04
N TRP A 191 -1.17 -5.91 -2.57
CA TRP A 191 -0.14 -5.08 -1.98
C TRP A 191 -0.39 -4.99 -0.48
N HIS A 192 0.56 -5.49 0.31
CA HIS A 192 0.39 -5.55 1.76
C HIS A 192 1.00 -4.33 2.44
N ASP A 193 0.16 -3.49 3.01
CA ASP A 193 0.61 -2.46 3.93
C ASP A 193 0.57 -3.00 5.36
N PHE A 194 1.76 -3.12 5.96
CA PHE A 194 1.94 -3.67 7.30
C PHE A 194 1.30 -2.83 8.39
N GLY A 195 1.45 -1.51 8.30
CA GLY A 195 0.88 -0.61 9.31
C GLY A 195 -0.64 -0.56 9.24
N HIS A 196 -1.21 -0.51 8.04
CA HIS A 196 -2.67 -0.57 7.87
C HIS A 196 -3.26 -1.88 8.42
N ALA A 197 -2.61 -3.01 8.15
CA ALA A 197 -3.05 -4.30 8.70
C ALA A 197 -2.94 -4.33 10.22
N GLN A 198 -1.89 -3.72 10.79
CA GLN A 198 -1.70 -3.64 12.23
C GLN A 198 -2.76 -2.75 12.91
N ILE A 199 -3.10 -1.59 12.33
CA ILE A 199 -4.21 -0.75 12.83
C ILE A 199 -5.55 -1.51 12.76
N ARG A 200 -5.81 -2.28 11.70
CA ARG A 200 -7.01 -3.13 11.64
C ARG A 200 -7.05 -4.17 12.76
N GLN A 201 -5.90 -4.74 13.14
CA GLN A 201 -5.80 -5.63 14.29
C GLN A 201 -6.09 -4.89 15.60
N HIS A 202 -5.53 -3.69 15.79
CA HIS A 202 -5.84 -2.86 16.96
C HIS A 202 -7.34 -2.52 17.05
N LEU A 203 -7.98 -2.27 15.91
CA LEU A 203 -9.43 -2.10 15.78
C LEU A 203 -10.19 -3.43 15.93
N THR A 204 -9.53 -4.54 16.15
CA THR A 204 -10.14 -5.88 16.24
C THR A 204 -11.04 -6.22 15.03
N LEU A 205 -10.76 -5.63 13.87
CA LEU A 205 -11.51 -5.87 12.63
C LEU A 205 -11.00 -7.12 11.90
N SER A 206 -9.70 -7.39 11.97
CA SER A 206 -9.06 -8.57 11.38
C SER A 206 -7.88 -9.04 12.25
N ASN A 207 -7.44 -10.27 12.04
CA ASN A 207 -6.18 -10.78 12.54
C ASN A 207 -5.10 -10.54 11.48
N HIS A 208 -4.07 -9.76 11.79
CA HIS A 208 -3.04 -9.36 10.83
C HIS A 208 -2.32 -10.58 10.22
N ARG A 209 -1.87 -11.51 11.07
CA ARG A 209 -1.12 -12.69 10.63
C ARG A 209 -1.98 -13.62 9.75
N GLU A 210 -3.21 -13.90 10.16
CA GLU A 210 -4.11 -14.78 9.39
C GLU A 210 -4.43 -14.17 8.02
N TRP A 211 -4.74 -12.88 7.99
CA TRP A 211 -5.00 -12.15 6.76
C TRP A 211 -3.79 -12.13 5.83
N PHE A 212 -2.59 -11.87 6.37
CA PHE A 212 -1.36 -11.89 5.59
C PHE A 212 -1.11 -13.25 4.94
N ILE A 213 -1.24 -14.35 5.71
CA ILE A 213 -1.05 -15.71 5.21
C ILE A 213 -2.07 -16.04 4.11
N GLU A 214 -3.33 -15.64 4.29
CA GLU A 214 -4.38 -15.85 3.28
C GLU A 214 -4.04 -15.14 1.95
N MET A 215 -3.49 -13.93 2.02
CA MET A 215 -3.18 -13.12 0.84
C MET A 215 -1.81 -13.42 0.21
N LEU A 216 -0.96 -14.19 0.87
CA LEU A 216 0.40 -14.50 0.44
C LEU A 216 0.49 -15.04 -1.01
N PRO A 217 -0.42 -15.92 -1.50
CA PRO A 217 -0.39 -16.39 -2.89
C PRO A 217 -0.62 -15.31 -3.94
N ARG A 218 -1.15 -14.16 -3.55
CA ARG A 218 -1.41 -13.00 -4.41
C ARG A 218 -0.47 -11.83 -4.16
N LEU A 219 0.46 -11.95 -3.21
CA LEU A 219 1.36 -10.89 -2.80
C LEU A 219 2.32 -10.48 -3.92
N ILE A 220 2.37 -9.19 -4.25
CA ILE A 220 3.27 -8.64 -5.26
C ILE A 220 4.13 -7.48 -4.79
N GLY A 221 3.88 -6.96 -3.60
CA GLY A 221 4.65 -5.89 -2.97
C GLY A 221 4.14 -5.58 -1.57
N CYS A 222 4.95 -4.86 -0.80
CA CYS A 222 4.59 -4.43 0.54
C CYS A 222 5.00 -2.98 0.79
N HIS A 223 4.16 -2.25 1.55
CA HIS A 223 4.59 -1.07 2.29
C HIS A 223 5.02 -1.48 3.69
N VAL A 224 6.23 -1.07 4.06
CA VAL A 224 6.86 -1.40 5.34
C VAL A 224 6.95 -0.16 6.19
N HIS A 225 6.12 -0.10 7.19
CA HIS A 225 6.19 0.87 8.28
C HIS A 225 5.53 0.28 9.52
N ASP A 226 5.94 0.76 10.68
CA ASP A 226 5.38 0.33 11.94
C ASP A 226 4.26 1.27 12.41
N VAL A 227 3.55 0.83 13.43
CA VAL A 227 2.49 1.60 14.08
C VAL A 227 2.85 1.78 15.55
N LYS A 228 3.09 3.04 15.94
CA LYS A 228 3.19 3.37 17.35
C LYS A 228 1.77 3.52 17.92
N ASN A 229 1.47 2.64 18.85
CA ASN A 229 0.13 2.54 19.46
C ASN A 229 -0.50 3.93 19.77
N PRO A 230 -1.78 4.15 19.49
CA PRO A 230 -2.73 3.15 18.98
C PRO A 230 -2.83 3.07 17.44
N ASP A 231 -2.57 4.17 16.73
CA ASP A 231 -2.83 4.33 15.29
C ASP A 231 -1.82 5.25 14.57
N SER A 232 -0.68 5.54 15.22
CA SER A 232 0.36 6.40 14.65
C SER A 232 1.22 5.58 13.67
N ASP A 233 0.79 5.52 12.43
CA ASP A 233 1.40 4.81 11.32
C ASP A 233 2.65 5.50 10.72
N HIS A 234 3.20 4.92 9.64
CA HIS A 234 4.38 5.39 8.91
C HIS A 234 5.60 5.64 9.81
N GLN A 235 5.71 4.86 10.89
CA GLN A 235 6.86 4.86 11.79
C GLN A 235 7.97 3.92 11.27
N LEU A 236 9.18 4.08 11.81
CA LEU A 236 10.28 3.16 11.54
C LEU A 236 9.92 1.73 11.98
N PRO A 237 10.37 0.70 11.24
CA PRO A 237 10.23 -0.68 11.69
C PRO A 237 10.80 -0.91 13.10
N PHE A 238 10.15 -1.79 13.87
CA PHE A 238 10.50 -2.19 15.25
C PHE A 238 10.30 -1.13 16.35
N VAL A 239 9.56 -0.03 16.06
CA VAL A 239 9.20 0.95 17.11
C VAL A 239 7.80 0.73 17.70
N GLY A 240 7.00 -0.12 17.06
CA GLY A 240 5.64 -0.50 17.46
C GLY A 240 5.52 -2.00 17.69
N ASP A 241 4.39 -2.57 17.33
CA ASP A 241 4.05 -3.97 17.56
C ASP A 241 3.73 -4.76 16.28
N THR A 242 4.04 -4.20 15.12
CA THR A 242 3.89 -4.91 13.83
C THR A 242 4.78 -6.16 13.82
N PRO A 243 4.21 -7.36 13.51
CA PRO A 243 4.92 -8.64 13.69
C PRO A 243 5.89 -8.97 12.54
N PHE A 244 6.79 -8.04 12.20
CA PHE A 244 7.75 -8.19 11.08
C PHE A 244 8.56 -9.48 11.16
N LEU A 245 9.08 -9.84 12.36
CA LEU A 245 9.89 -11.04 12.54
C LEU A 245 9.15 -12.34 12.19
N GLN A 246 7.83 -12.34 12.25
CA GLN A 246 7.00 -13.50 11.93
C GLN A 246 6.56 -13.53 10.47
N LEU A 247 6.37 -12.36 9.85
CA LEU A 247 5.74 -12.23 8.54
C LEU A 247 6.73 -12.05 7.40
N VAL A 248 7.77 -11.23 7.59
CA VAL A 248 8.77 -10.95 6.55
C VAL A 248 9.48 -12.22 6.04
N PRO A 249 9.84 -13.20 6.88
CA PRO A 249 10.46 -14.45 6.40
C PRO A 249 9.56 -15.30 5.48
N LEU A 250 8.25 -15.03 5.44
CA LEU A 250 7.30 -15.72 4.55
C LEU A 250 7.26 -15.11 3.14
N ILE A 251 7.86 -13.94 2.95
CA ILE A 251 7.82 -13.17 1.70
C ILE A 251 8.91 -13.68 0.75
N SER A 252 8.54 -13.92 -0.51
CA SER A 252 9.53 -14.22 -1.55
C SER A 252 10.49 -13.06 -1.76
N ALA A 253 11.77 -13.35 -1.97
CA ALA A 253 12.81 -12.34 -2.25
C ALA A 253 12.52 -11.49 -3.51
N SER A 254 11.64 -11.93 -4.41
CA SER A 254 11.21 -11.19 -5.59
C SER A 254 10.15 -10.12 -5.31
N VAL A 255 9.59 -10.08 -4.12
CA VAL A 255 8.55 -9.12 -3.70
C VAL A 255 9.25 -7.89 -3.11
N PRO A 256 9.04 -6.68 -3.65
CA PRO A 256 9.62 -5.46 -3.11
C PRO A 256 9.03 -5.12 -1.75
N LEU A 257 9.90 -4.68 -0.83
CA LEU A 257 9.57 -4.15 0.47
C LEU A 257 9.86 -2.64 0.47
N VAL A 258 8.83 -1.83 0.27
CA VAL A 258 8.96 -0.37 0.17
C VAL A 258 8.78 0.25 1.55
N TRP A 259 9.78 0.95 2.05
CA TRP A 259 9.67 1.68 3.30
C TRP A 259 8.90 2.98 3.09
N GLU A 260 7.68 3.05 3.60
CA GLU A 260 6.81 4.22 3.53
C GLU A 260 6.81 4.95 4.87
N LEU A 261 7.65 5.96 4.97
CA LEU A 261 7.95 6.64 6.24
C LEU A 261 7.44 8.07 6.25
N ARG A 262 7.10 8.56 7.46
CA ARG A 262 6.75 9.97 7.66
C ARG A 262 7.90 10.88 7.24
N PRO A 263 7.60 12.01 6.55
CA PRO A 263 8.64 12.98 6.14
C PRO A 263 9.42 13.61 7.29
N THR A 264 8.92 13.49 8.53
CA THR A 264 9.54 14.06 9.74
C THR A 264 10.66 13.17 10.31
N ILE A 265 10.79 11.92 9.86
CA ILE A 265 11.83 10.99 10.32
C ILE A 265 13.17 11.41 9.72
N LYS A 266 14.19 11.49 10.58
CA LYS A 266 15.51 11.97 10.18
C LYS A 266 16.34 10.88 9.48
N PRO A 267 17.19 11.22 8.51
CA PRO A 267 18.07 10.26 7.83
C PRO A 267 18.91 9.39 8.77
N ALA A 268 19.40 9.95 9.89
CA ALA A 268 20.16 9.19 10.87
C ALA A 268 19.34 8.08 11.55
N GLU A 269 18.06 8.34 11.83
CA GLU A 269 17.15 7.36 12.41
C GLU A 269 16.84 6.23 11.42
N ILE A 270 16.66 6.57 10.13
CA ILE A 270 16.47 5.58 9.05
C ILE A 270 17.67 4.65 8.94
N ARG A 271 18.91 5.19 8.99
CA ARG A 271 20.13 4.36 8.95
C ARG A 271 20.18 3.36 10.09
N VAL A 272 19.88 3.77 11.31
CA VAL A 272 19.84 2.87 12.47
C VAL A 272 18.77 1.79 12.29
N ALA A 273 17.56 2.18 11.86
CA ALA A 273 16.49 1.22 11.62
C ALA A 273 16.85 0.23 10.50
N LEU A 274 17.55 0.68 9.44
CA LEU A 274 18.00 -0.18 8.35
C LEU A 274 19.07 -1.18 8.84
N GLN A 275 19.97 -0.77 9.73
CA GLN A 275 20.93 -1.68 10.37
C GLN A 275 20.22 -2.75 11.20
N CYS A 276 19.22 -2.37 12.01
CA CYS A 276 18.40 -3.31 12.77
C CYS A 276 17.62 -4.27 11.85
N TRP A 277 17.05 -3.76 10.78
CA TRP A 277 16.34 -4.56 9.78
C TRP A 277 17.26 -5.59 9.12
N ASN A 278 18.44 -5.15 8.65
CA ASN A 278 19.41 -6.04 8.03
C ASN A 278 19.94 -7.09 9.02
N ALA A 279 20.13 -6.73 10.28
CA ALA A 279 20.52 -7.70 11.31
C ALA A 279 19.43 -8.74 11.60
N ALA A 280 18.16 -8.33 11.57
CA ALA A 280 17.01 -9.20 11.81
C ALA A 280 16.72 -10.18 10.66
N PHE A 281 17.00 -9.77 9.40
CA PHE A 281 16.63 -10.52 8.19
C PHE A 281 17.82 -10.91 7.30
N LYS A 282 19.06 -10.80 7.79
CA LYS A 282 20.22 -11.40 7.11
C LYS A 282 20.03 -12.92 7.05
N ASN A 283 19.93 -13.44 5.84
CA ASN A 283 20.07 -14.86 5.64
C ASN A 283 21.50 -15.26 5.99
N ASP A 284 21.70 -16.31 6.79
CA ASP A 284 23.01 -16.92 7.15
C ASP A 284 23.80 -17.44 5.95
N ASN A 285 23.31 -17.28 4.74
CA ASN A 285 23.93 -17.75 3.49
C ASN A 285 25.15 -16.92 3.05
N GLU A 286 25.45 -15.75 3.64
CA GLU A 286 26.68 -15.01 3.37
C GLU A 286 27.86 -15.42 4.30
N SER A 287 27.58 -16.17 5.36
CA SER A 287 28.65 -16.62 6.29
C SER A 287 29.49 -17.81 5.77
N LEU A 288 29.06 -18.47 4.69
CA LEU A 288 29.78 -19.61 4.08
C LEU A 288 30.69 -19.23 2.90
N ALA A 289 30.69 -17.98 2.47
CA ALA A 289 31.53 -17.51 1.35
C ALA A 289 32.85 -16.87 1.76
N LEU A 290 33.19 -16.82 3.06
CA LEU A 290 34.45 -16.25 3.58
C LEU A 290 35.39 -17.29 4.22
N SER A 291 35.16 -18.59 4.01
CA SER A 291 36.10 -19.66 4.40
C SER A 291 36.40 -20.54 3.19
N GLY A 292 37.19 -20.02 2.27
CA GLY A 292 37.73 -20.74 1.13
C GLY A 292 38.96 -20.06 0.65
#